data_9f2e2bb075cd33ec679553446ec23414
#
_entry.id   9f2e2bb075cd33ec679553446ec23414
#
_cell.length_a   1.000
_cell.length_b   1.000
_cell.length_c   1.000
_cell.angle_alpha   90.00
_cell.angle_beta   90.00
_cell.angle_gamma   90.00
#
_symmetry.space_group_name_H-M   'P 1'
#
loop_
_entity.id
_entity.type
_entity.pdbx_description
1 polymer ?
#
loop_
_entity_poly.entity_id
_entity_poly.type
_entity_poly.pdbx_seq_one_letter_code
_entity_poly.pdbx_strand_id
1 'polypeptide(L)'
;MLDVFITSRVRRKVLVVYAKYPDFSTHVRGLAKLIKEDPGNIQRELAKLEKVGFLKSHRESNTKVYTADTNFPIFKELQGIVLKSQRAKRKSRR
;
A
#
# COMPACT_ATOMS: atom_id res chain seq x y z
N MET A 1 -13.48 -9.67 -0.55
CA MET A 1 -13.38 -9.79 -2.01
C MET A 1 -11.95 -9.68 -2.51
N LEU A 2 -11.25 -8.61 -2.18
CA LEU A 2 -9.86 -8.44 -2.63
C LEU A 2 -8.92 -9.53 -2.12
N ASP A 3 -9.23 -10.11 -0.98
CA ASP A 3 -8.42 -11.16 -0.37
C ASP A 3 -8.34 -12.44 -1.22
N VAL A 4 -9.25 -12.61 -2.16
CA VAL A 4 -9.20 -13.73 -3.10
C VAL A 4 -8.06 -13.51 -4.11
N PHE A 5 -7.86 -12.27 -4.53
CA PHE A 5 -6.84 -11.92 -5.53
C PHE A 5 -5.50 -11.56 -4.90
N ILE A 6 -5.54 -10.91 -3.75
CA ILE A 6 -4.34 -10.51 -3.02
C ILE A 6 -4.45 -11.11 -1.64
N THR A 7 -3.80 -12.25 -1.43
CA THR A 7 -3.95 -13.03 -0.22
C THR A 7 -3.22 -12.45 0.99
N SER A 8 -2.17 -11.66 0.77
CA SER A 8 -1.43 -11.08 1.88
C SER A 8 -2.23 -9.93 2.51
N ARG A 9 -2.60 -10.12 3.79
CA ARG A 9 -3.30 -9.07 4.55
C ARG A 9 -2.48 -7.79 4.62
N VAL A 10 -1.19 -7.92 4.87
CA VAL A 10 -0.31 -6.74 4.98
C VAL A 10 -0.27 -6.00 3.66
N ARG A 11 -0.11 -6.73 2.55
CA ARG A 11 -0.09 -6.12 1.22
C ARG A 11 -1.39 -5.38 0.92
N ARG A 12 -2.54 -6.00 1.24
CA ARG A 12 -3.83 -5.34 1.02
C ARG A 12 -3.92 -4.03 1.79
N LYS A 13 -3.49 -4.02 3.05
CA LYS A 13 -3.53 -2.80 3.86
C LYS A 13 -2.64 -1.71 3.29
N VAL A 14 -1.44 -2.08 2.85
CA VAL A 14 -0.51 -1.12 2.24
C VAL A 14 -1.11 -0.55 0.96
N LEU A 15 -1.66 -1.41 0.11
CA LEU A 15 -2.26 -0.95 -1.15
C LEU A 15 -3.44 0.00 -0.90
N VAL A 16 -4.24 -0.26 0.12
CA VAL A 16 -5.37 0.62 0.45
C VAL A 16 -4.87 2.01 0.82
N VAL A 17 -3.82 2.11 1.63
CA VAL A 17 -3.28 3.40 2.04
C VAL A 17 -2.84 4.21 0.82
N TYR A 18 -2.04 3.61 -0.05
CA TYR A 18 -1.51 4.33 -1.20
C TYR A 18 -2.53 4.53 -2.32
N ALA A 19 -3.58 3.72 -2.36
CA ALA A 19 -4.68 3.95 -3.30
C ALA A 19 -5.51 5.15 -2.87
N LYS A 20 -5.77 5.28 -1.58
CA LYS A 20 -6.54 6.43 -1.05
C LYS A 20 -5.72 7.71 -1.05
N TYR A 21 -4.44 7.61 -0.79
CA TYR A 21 -3.56 8.77 -0.62
C TYR A 21 -2.29 8.60 -1.45
N PRO A 22 -2.39 8.77 -2.78
CA PRO A 22 -1.23 8.52 -3.66
C PRO A 22 -0.02 9.40 -3.35
N ASP A 23 -0.23 10.57 -2.75
CA ASP A 23 0.86 11.48 -2.41
C ASP A 23 1.43 11.23 -1.02
N PHE A 24 0.87 10.25 -0.31
CA PHE A 24 1.31 9.95 1.03
C PHE A 24 2.74 9.40 1.04
N SER A 25 3.56 9.91 1.95
CA SER A 25 4.93 9.44 2.15
C SER A 25 5.11 9.06 3.59
N THR A 26 5.74 7.91 3.83
CA THR A 26 6.00 7.49 5.20
C THR A 26 7.15 6.49 5.22
N HIS A 27 7.73 6.33 6.41
CA HIS A 27 8.75 5.31 6.64
C HIS A 27 8.10 4.05 7.23
N VAL A 28 8.89 2.98 7.35
CA VAL A 28 8.40 1.67 7.79
C VAL A 28 7.64 1.75 9.11
N ARG A 29 8.24 2.37 10.11
CA ARG A 29 7.63 2.43 11.44
C ARG A 29 6.32 3.23 11.45
N GLY A 30 6.30 4.33 10.70
CA GLY A 30 5.09 5.14 10.60
C GLY A 30 3.94 4.37 9.97
N LEU A 31 4.23 3.64 8.90
CA LEU A 31 3.21 2.84 8.25
C LEU A 31 2.76 1.68 9.14
N ALA A 32 3.72 1.03 9.83
CA ALA A 32 3.39 -0.07 10.73
C ALA A 32 2.42 0.38 11.83
N LYS A 33 2.64 1.57 12.39
CA LYS A 33 1.71 2.12 13.39
C LYS A 33 0.36 2.43 12.78
N LEU A 34 0.35 3.00 11.58
CA LEU A 34 -0.88 3.41 10.93
C LEU A 34 -1.80 2.24 10.65
N ILE A 35 -1.25 1.15 10.13
CA ILE A 35 -2.06 -0.01 9.74
C ILE A 35 -2.00 -1.14 10.76
N LYS A 36 -1.29 -0.95 11.88
CA LYS A 36 -1.22 -1.89 12.99
C LYS A 36 -0.69 -3.26 12.57
N GLU A 37 0.48 -3.24 11.94
CA GLU A 37 1.15 -4.45 11.51
C GLU A 37 2.61 -4.43 11.93
N ASP A 38 3.24 -5.61 11.95
CA ASP A 38 4.63 -5.74 12.35
C ASP A 38 5.57 -5.02 11.39
N PRO A 39 6.52 -4.21 11.91
CA PRO A 39 7.44 -3.48 11.02
C PRO A 39 8.24 -4.37 10.09
N GLY A 40 8.65 -5.56 10.53
CA GLY A 40 9.38 -6.48 9.66
C GLY A 40 8.56 -6.92 8.46
N ASN A 41 7.27 -7.21 8.68
CA ASN A 41 6.38 -7.58 7.59
C ASN A 41 6.15 -6.40 6.64
N ILE A 42 6.00 -5.20 7.19
CA ILE A 42 5.86 -3.99 6.39
C ILE A 42 7.09 -3.78 5.52
N GLN A 43 8.28 -3.90 6.10
CA GLN A 43 9.51 -3.69 5.36
C GLN A 43 9.62 -4.64 4.17
N ARG A 44 9.27 -5.91 4.37
CA ARG A 44 9.31 -6.89 3.27
C ARG A 44 8.32 -6.54 2.17
N GLU A 45 7.11 -6.12 2.53
CA GLU A 45 6.11 -5.76 1.54
C GLU A 45 6.49 -4.49 0.78
N LEU A 46 6.99 -3.49 1.49
CA LEU A 46 7.41 -2.26 0.83
C LEU A 46 8.55 -2.53 -0.15
N ALA A 47 9.50 -3.39 0.23
CA ALA A 47 10.59 -3.74 -0.67
C ALA A 47 10.09 -4.44 -1.94
N LYS A 48 9.13 -5.33 -1.80
CA LYS A 48 8.54 -6.01 -2.97
C LYS A 48 7.80 -5.04 -3.87
N LEU A 49 7.03 -4.13 -3.28
CA LEU A 49 6.25 -3.16 -4.05
C LEU A 49 7.16 -2.15 -4.74
N GLU A 50 8.27 -1.80 -4.09
CA GLU A 50 9.27 -0.94 -4.73
C GLU A 50 9.93 -1.66 -5.90
N LYS A 51 10.25 -2.93 -5.73
CA LYS A 51 10.91 -3.71 -6.77
C LYS A 51 10.07 -3.81 -8.04
N VAL A 52 8.75 -3.97 -7.90
CA VAL A 52 7.88 -4.04 -9.08
C VAL A 52 7.56 -2.66 -9.66
N GLY A 53 7.84 -1.59 -8.93
CA GLY A 53 7.63 -0.23 -9.42
C GLY A 53 6.38 0.47 -8.93
N PHE A 54 5.59 -0.17 -8.08
CA PHE A 54 4.40 0.46 -7.52
C PHE A 54 4.76 1.57 -6.53
N LEU A 55 5.84 1.36 -5.76
CA LEU A 55 6.36 2.35 -4.84
C LEU A 55 7.73 2.83 -5.30
N LYS A 56 8.07 4.05 -4.89
CA LYS A 56 9.41 4.57 -5.01
C LYS A 56 9.84 5.08 -3.65
N SER A 57 11.14 5.22 -3.44
CA SER A 57 11.65 5.64 -2.14
C SER A 57 12.72 6.69 -2.31
N HIS A 58 12.93 7.46 -1.24
CA HIS A 58 14.03 8.40 -1.13
C HIS A 58 14.45 8.48 0.33
N ARG A 59 15.62 9.04 0.59
CA ARG A 59 16.08 9.19 1.96
C ARG A 59 15.80 10.59 2.43
N GLU A 60 15.28 10.67 3.66
CA GLU A 60 15.17 11.92 4.39
C GLU A 60 15.97 11.73 5.67
N SER A 61 17.08 12.46 5.80
CA SER A 61 18.07 12.23 6.84
C SER A 61 18.55 10.76 6.76
N ASN A 62 18.39 9.96 7.80
CA ASN A 62 18.81 8.57 7.79
C ASN A 62 17.64 7.62 7.59
N THR A 63 16.49 8.14 7.19
CA THR A 63 15.27 7.34 7.10
C THR A 63 14.84 7.18 5.64
N LYS A 64 14.51 5.96 5.27
CA LYS A 64 13.99 5.68 3.95
C LYS A 64 12.48 5.89 3.95
N VAL A 65 12.02 6.72 3.01
CA VAL A 65 10.61 7.13 2.91
C VAL A 65 10.04 6.58 1.61
N TYR A 66 8.84 6.02 1.68
CA TYR A 66 8.18 5.37 0.54
C TYR A 66 6.94 6.16 0.13
N THR A 67 6.76 6.31 -1.18
CA THR A 67 5.57 6.94 -1.74
C THR A 67 5.16 6.18 -3.00
N ALA A 68 3.89 6.30 -3.40
CA ALA A 68 3.42 5.63 -4.60
C ALA A 68 4.04 6.26 -5.85
N ASP A 69 4.37 5.42 -6.83
CA ASP A 69 4.81 5.89 -8.13
C ASP A 69 3.62 5.89 -9.08
N THR A 70 3.01 7.06 -9.26
CA THR A 70 1.81 7.17 -10.08
C THR A 70 2.08 6.94 -11.57
N ASN A 71 3.36 6.85 -11.96
CA ASN A 71 3.74 6.48 -13.32
C ASN A 71 3.83 4.97 -13.52
N PHE A 72 3.62 4.18 -12.45
CA PHE A 72 3.53 2.74 -12.56
C PHE A 72 2.46 2.39 -13.60
N PRO A 73 2.76 1.53 -14.58
CA PRO A 73 1.89 1.37 -15.76
C PRO A 73 0.42 1.05 -15.48
N ILE A 74 0.15 0.30 -14.42
CA ILE A 74 -1.24 -0.05 -14.09
C ILE A 74 -1.69 0.59 -12.77
N PHE A 75 -1.09 1.74 -12.43
CA PHE A 75 -1.41 2.38 -11.15
C PHE A 75 -2.90 2.71 -11.03
N LYS A 76 -3.47 3.35 -12.03
CA LYS A 76 -4.87 3.77 -11.99
C LYS A 76 -5.82 2.58 -11.94
N GLU A 77 -5.52 1.55 -12.70
CA GLU A 77 -6.34 0.34 -12.70
C GLU A 77 -6.32 -0.34 -11.35
N LEU A 78 -5.12 -0.50 -10.79
CA LEU A 78 -4.97 -1.11 -9.47
C LEU A 78 -5.65 -0.28 -8.39
N GLN A 79 -5.46 1.04 -8.44
CA GLN A 79 -6.12 1.96 -7.53
C GLN A 79 -7.64 1.79 -7.58
N GLY A 80 -8.19 1.72 -8.78
CA GLY A 80 -9.62 1.54 -8.97
C GLY A 80 -10.12 0.24 -8.36
N ILE A 81 -9.39 -0.86 -8.59
CA ILE A 81 -9.75 -2.16 -8.04
C ILE A 81 -9.76 -2.12 -6.51
N VAL A 82 -8.71 -1.56 -5.92
CA VAL A 82 -8.57 -1.51 -4.47
C VAL A 82 -9.68 -0.66 -3.85
N LEU A 83 -9.95 0.51 -4.42
CA LEU A 83 -10.99 1.39 -3.88
C LEU A 83 -12.38 0.80 -4.03
N LYS A 84 -12.68 0.16 -5.16
CA LYS A 84 -13.97 -0.51 -5.34
C LYS A 84 -14.12 -1.67 -4.37
N SER A 85 -13.05 -2.40 -4.11
CA SER A 85 -13.05 -3.48 -3.14
C SER A 85 -13.44 -2.97 -1.75
N GLN A 86 -12.94 -1.81 -1.36
CA GLN A 86 -13.29 -1.23 -0.07
C GLN A 86 -14.76 -0.85 0.01
N ARG A 87 -15.31 -0.29 -1.06
CA ARG A 87 -16.74 0.06 -1.11
C ARG A 87 -17.62 -1.18 -1.07
N ALA A 88 -17.26 -2.22 -1.81
CA ALA A 88 -18.00 -3.47 -1.82
C ALA A 88 -18.03 -4.11 -0.44
N LYS A 89 -16.89 -4.08 0.26
CA LYS A 89 -16.80 -4.60 1.62
C LYS A 89 -17.73 -3.84 2.56
N ARG A 90 -17.79 -2.51 2.44
CA ARG A 90 -18.67 -1.70 3.27
C ARG A 90 -20.15 -2.03 2.99
N LYS A 91 -20.51 -2.19 1.72
CA LYS A 91 -21.86 -2.55 1.38
C LYS A 91 -22.26 -3.91 1.94
N SER A 92 -21.36 -4.88 1.88
CA SER A 92 -21.67 -6.23 2.33
C SER A 92 -21.86 -6.33 3.83
N ARG A 93 -21.45 -5.32 4.57
CA ARG A 93 -21.65 -5.29 6.04
C ARG A 93 -23.03 -4.83 6.45
N ARG A 94 -23.81 -4.40 5.52
CA ARG A 94 -25.17 -3.97 5.78
C ARG A 94 -26.14 -5.12 5.62
#